data_11cd194706bd4465916eca3dc01ac737
#
_entry.id   11cd194706bd4465916eca3dc01ac737
#
_cell.length_a   1.000
_cell.length_b   1.000
_cell.length_c   1.000
_cell.angle_alpha   90.00
_cell.angle_beta   90.00
_cell.angle_gamma   90.00
#
_symmetry.space_group_name_H-M   'P 1'
#
loop_
_entity.id
_entity.type
_entity.pdbx_description
1 polymer ?
#
loop_
_entity_poly.entity_id
_entity_poly.type
_entity_poly.pdbx_seq_one_letter_code
_entity_poly.pdbx_strand_id
1 'polypeptide(L)'
;QRQMCIRDREITEEISYLESIINAIEISVTEADLANIKEELIETGYIKRTVKGKHKITANKPMHFVSSDGFDIYVGKNNIQNDELTFKTGNGNDWWFHAKQMPGSHVLLKTDGKEVPDRTFEEAASLAAYYSKGREQEKVEVDYVLKKEVKKPAGAKPGFVVYYTNYSMVADTDIKDIKQL
;
A
#
# COMPACT_ATOMS: atom_id res chain seq x y z
N GLN A 1 -33.38 4.91 8.18
CA GLN A 1 -32.36 3.87 8.47
C GLN A 1 -31.44 3.59 7.28
N ARG A 2 -31.98 3.36 6.07
CA ARG A 2 -31.17 3.07 4.87
C ARG A 2 -30.26 4.23 4.46
N GLN A 3 -30.75 5.47 4.53
CA GLN A 3 -29.95 6.67 4.25
C GLN A 3 -28.89 6.93 5.32
N MET A 4 -29.17 6.61 6.58
CA MET A 4 -28.21 6.73 7.68
C MET A 4 -27.06 5.73 7.53
N CYS A 5 -27.34 4.47 7.20
CA CYS A 5 -26.31 3.46 6.95
C CYS A 5 -25.41 3.77 5.74
N ILE A 6 -25.97 4.39 4.68
CA ILE A 6 -25.18 4.80 3.51
C ILE A 6 -24.24 5.92 3.90
N ARG A 7 -24.73 6.92 4.64
CA ARG A 7 -23.94 8.08 5.08
C ARG A 7 -22.82 7.68 6.06
N ASP A 8 -23.11 6.77 6.99
CA ASP A 8 -22.12 6.24 7.92
C ASP A 8 -21.00 5.51 7.19
N ARG A 9 -21.34 4.73 6.17
CA ARG A 9 -20.37 4.05 5.33
C ARG A 9 -19.50 5.02 4.53
N GLU A 10 -20.09 6.03 3.91
CA GLU A 10 -19.36 7.05 3.16
C GLU A 10 -18.38 7.82 4.07
N ILE A 11 -18.81 8.17 5.29
CA ILE A 11 -17.96 8.85 6.27
C ILE A 11 -16.81 7.94 6.71
N THR A 12 -17.07 6.66 6.95
CA THR A 12 -16.03 5.70 7.35
C THR A 12 -14.99 5.51 6.24
N GLU A 13 -15.43 5.40 4.99
CA GLU A 13 -14.54 5.31 3.83
C GLU A 13 -13.70 6.59 3.65
N GLU A 14 -14.31 7.76 3.91
CA GLU A 14 -13.64 9.05 3.89
C GLU A 14 -12.55 9.16 4.95
N ILE A 15 -12.85 8.80 6.19
CA ILE A 15 -11.89 8.79 7.30
C ILE A 15 -10.74 7.83 6.98
N SER A 16 -11.04 6.61 6.54
CA SER A 16 -10.04 5.62 6.18
C SER A 16 -9.10 6.12 5.08
N TYR A 17 -9.64 6.82 4.06
CA TYR A 17 -8.85 7.43 3.01
C TYR A 17 -7.92 8.53 3.56
N LEU A 18 -8.43 9.45 4.38
CA LEU A 18 -7.62 10.51 4.96
C LEU A 18 -6.53 9.95 5.90
N GLU A 19 -6.83 8.91 6.66
CA GLU A 19 -5.82 8.21 7.46
C GLU A 19 -4.72 7.56 6.60
N SER A 20 -5.07 7.04 5.41
CA SER A 20 -4.07 6.52 4.47
C SER A 20 -3.17 7.62 3.90
N ILE A 21 -3.71 8.82 3.68
CA ILE A 21 -2.91 10.00 3.31
C ILE A 21 -1.94 10.40 4.43
N ILE A 22 -2.40 10.40 5.68
CA ILE A 22 -1.54 10.67 6.84
C ILE A 22 -0.39 9.65 6.88
N ASN A 23 -0.70 8.36 6.75
CA ASN A 23 0.34 7.34 6.72
C ASN A 23 1.33 7.55 5.56
N ALA A 24 0.86 7.93 4.36
CA ALA A 24 1.72 8.22 3.22
C ALA A 24 2.65 9.43 3.49
N ILE A 25 2.16 10.48 4.17
CA ILE A 25 2.98 11.64 4.58
C ILE A 25 4.05 11.20 5.58
N GLU A 26 3.70 10.39 6.56
CA GLU A 26 4.61 9.92 7.61
C GLU A 26 5.74 9.04 7.08
N ILE A 27 5.49 8.25 6.02
CA ILE A 27 6.52 7.41 5.38
C ILE A 27 7.31 8.15 4.30
N SER A 28 6.92 9.38 3.95
CA SER A 28 7.60 10.20 2.93
C SER A 28 9.00 10.60 3.39
N VAL A 29 9.98 10.41 2.52
CA VAL A 29 11.38 10.74 2.78
C VAL A 29 11.85 11.92 1.91
N THR A 30 11.24 12.11 0.75
CA THR A 30 11.67 13.11 -0.24
C THR A 30 10.57 14.12 -0.55
N GLU A 31 10.96 15.30 -1.05
CA GLU A 31 10.01 16.29 -1.57
C GLU A 31 9.17 15.74 -2.73
N ALA A 32 9.72 14.81 -3.52
CA ALA A 32 9.01 14.15 -4.60
C ALA A 32 7.88 13.24 -4.06
N ASP A 33 8.07 12.58 -2.92
CA ASP A 33 7.02 11.79 -2.26
C ASP A 33 5.86 12.70 -1.86
N LEU A 34 6.14 13.85 -1.22
CA LEU A 34 5.13 14.82 -0.82
C LEU A 34 4.43 15.48 -2.02
N ALA A 35 5.16 15.73 -3.11
CA ALA A 35 4.58 16.27 -4.34
C ALA A 35 3.57 15.29 -4.97
N ASN A 36 3.84 14.00 -4.93
CA ASN A 36 2.92 12.97 -5.41
C ASN A 36 1.65 12.87 -4.54
N ILE A 37 1.79 12.95 -3.22
CA ILE A 37 0.63 12.99 -2.30
C ILE A 37 -0.22 14.24 -2.53
N LYS A 38 0.43 15.39 -2.73
CA LYS A 38 -0.27 16.64 -3.06
C LYS A 38 -1.07 16.51 -4.36
N GLU A 39 -0.50 15.88 -5.39
CA GLU A 39 -1.21 15.67 -6.65
C GLU A 39 -2.39 14.71 -6.48
N GLU A 40 -2.23 13.64 -5.70
CA GLU A 40 -3.34 12.75 -5.31
C GLU A 40 -4.49 13.53 -4.66
N LEU A 41 -4.19 14.43 -3.72
CA LEU A 41 -5.19 15.27 -3.06
C LEU A 41 -5.86 16.28 -4.02
N ILE A 42 -5.15 16.72 -5.06
CA ILE A 42 -5.71 17.56 -6.12
C ILE A 42 -6.64 16.74 -7.01
N GLU A 43 -6.22 15.55 -7.45
CA GLU A 43 -7.02 14.66 -8.31
C GLU A 43 -8.29 14.17 -7.61
N THR A 44 -8.22 13.93 -6.31
CA THR A 44 -9.37 13.53 -5.49
C THR A 44 -10.22 14.68 -4.98
N GLY A 45 -9.83 15.93 -5.29
CA GLY A 45 -10.63 17.15 -5.04
C GLY A 45 -10.49 17.75 -3.65
N TYR A 46 -9.56 17.29 -2.81
CA TYR A 46 -9.33 17.87 -1.48
C TYR A 46 -8.55 19.19 -1.53
N ILE A 47 -7.70 19.37 -2.53
CA ILE A 47 -6.91 20.58 -2.73
C ILE A 47 -7.22 21.16 -4.10
N LYS A 48 -7.44 22.47 -4.18
CA LYS A 48 -7.60 23.17 -5.46
C LYS A 48 -6.24 23.38 -6.12
N ARG A 49 -6.17 23.12 -7.42
CA ARG A 49 -4.98 23.44 -8.22
C ARG A 49 -4.81 24.96 -8.32
N THR A 50 -3.78 25.50 -7.69
CA THR A 50 -3.53 26.96 -7.60
C THR A 50 -2.75 27.51 -8.79
N VAL A 51 -2.11 26.69 -9.61
CA VAL A 51 -1.33 27.13 -10.77
C VAL A 51 -1.71 26.31 -12.00
N LYS A 52 -2.03 27.00 -13.11
CA LYS A 52 -2.14 26.39 -14.44
C LYS A 52 -0.75 26.06 -14.98
N GLY A 53 -0.13 25.04 -14.46
CA GLY A 53 1.12 24.48 -14.94
C GLY A 53 1.04 22.96 -14.92
N LYS A 54 1.36 22.30 -16.03
CA LYS A 54 1.70 20.90 -16.01
C LYS A 54 3.01 20.76 -15.24
N HIS A 55 2.96 20.65 -13.93
CA HIS A 55 4.11 20.10 -13.23
C HIS A 55 4.27 18.66 -13.74
N LYS A 56 5.38 18.43 -14.42
CA LYS A 56 5.81 17.10 -14.79
C LYS A 56 6.13 16.41 -13.47
N ILE A 57 5.17 15.66 -12.96
CA ILE A 57 5.39 14.81 -11.79
C ILE A 57 6.50 13.86 -12.22
N THR A 58 7.65 13.98 -11.61
CA THR A 58 8.70 12.99 -11.75
C THR A 58 8.11 11.68 -11.25
N ALA A 59 7.98 10.69 -12.14
CA ALA A 59 7.48 9.38 -11.79
C ALA A 59 8.35 8.83 -10.66
N ASN A 60 7.88 8.95 -9.44
CA ASN A 60 8.56 8.43 -8.27
C ASN A 60 8.31 6.93 -8.23
N LYS A 61 9.37 6.14 -8.21
CA LYS A 61 9.28 4.69 -8.19
C LYS A 61 8.86 4.19 -6.80
N PRO A 62 8.14 3.06 -6.71
CA PRO A 62 7.91 2.40 -5.42
C PRO A 62 9.26 2.04 -4.78
N MET A 63 9.26 1.85 -3.48
CA MET A 63 10.44 1.33 -2.79
C MET A 63 10.70 -0.10 -3.25
N HIS A 64 11.97 -0.42 -3.46
CA HIS A 64 12.40 -1.73 -3.92
C HIS A 64 13.32 -2.38 -2.88
N PHE A 65 12.95 -3.56 -2.44
CA PHE A 65 13.69 -4.38 -1.49
C PHE A 65 14.02 -5.73 -2.12
N VAL A 66 15.01 -6.39 -1.57
CA VAL A 66 15.34 -7.78 -1.94
C VAL A 66 15.36 -8.61 -0.67
N SER A 67 14.61 -9.71 -0.67
CA SER A 67 14.59 -10.65 0.44
C SER A 67 15.92 -11.34 0.63
N SER A 68 16.13 -11.96 1.78
CA SER A 68 17.32 -12.78 2.05
C SER A 68 17.50 -13.93 1.05
N ASP A 69 16.42 -14.39 0.43
CA ASP A 69 16.41 -15.45 -0.56
C ASP A 69 16.48 -14.92 -2.01
N GLY A 70 16.66 -13.60 -2.20
CA GLY A 70 16.85 -12.97 -3.50
C GLY A 70 15.57 -12.67 -4.28
N PHE A 71 14.42 -12.60 -3.63
CA PHE A 71 13.15 -12.20 -4.24
C PHE A 71 12.96 -10.69 -4.19
N ASP A 72 12.46 -10.12 -5.27
CA ASP A 72 12.12 -8.71 -5.34
C ASP A 72 10.81 -8.42 -4.59
N ILE A 73 10.84 -7.40 -3.73
CA ILE A 73 9.68 -6.92 -2.97
C ILE A 73 9.53 -5.43 -3.22
N TYR A 74 8.34 -5.01 -3.63
CA TYR A 74 8.03 -3.62 -3.90
C TYR A 74 7.03 -3.09 -2.89
N VAL A 75 7.23 -1.85 -2.43
CA VAL A 75 6.37 -1.18 -1.45
C VAL A 75 5.91 0.16 -2.01
N GLY A 76 4.61 0.39 -2.05
CA GLY A 76 4.02 1.64 -2.51
C GLY A 76 4.15 2.74 -1.45
N LYS A 77 4.44 3.97 -1.90
CA LYS A 77 4.65 5.14 -1.03
C LYS A 77 3.39 5.99 -0.82
N ASN A 78 2.40 5.84 -1.67
CA ASN A 78 1.12 6.53 -1.63
C ASN A 78 0.03 5.69 -2.30
N ASN A 79 -1.22 6.13 -2.21
CA ASN A 79 -2.35 5.33 -2.71
C ASN A 79 -2.36 5.14 -4.23
N ILE A 80 -1.87 6.11 -5.01
CA ILE A 80 -1.73 5.98 -6.46
C ILE A 80 -0.70 4.90 -6.79
N GLN A 81 0.46 4.93 -6.12
CA GLN A 81 1.49 3.89 -6.30
C GLN A 81 1.00 2.52 -5.80
N ASN A 82 0.23 2.47 -4.71
CA ASN A 82 -0.38 1.23 -4.24
C ASN A 82 -1.25 0.60 -5.32
N ASP A 83 -2.08 1.39 -6.01
CA ASP A 83 -2.89 0.93 -7.12
C ASP A 83 -2.03 0.49 -8.32
N GLU A 84 -1.05 1.29 -8.71
CA GLU A 84 -0.14 0.95 -9.82
C GLU A 84 0.64 -0.33 -9.56
N LEU A 85 1.17 -0.47 -8.35
CA LEU A 85 1.90 -1.65 -7.93
C LEU A 85 1.01 -2.89 -8.00
N THR A 86 -0.20 -2.81 -7.46
CA THR A 86 -1.14 -3.92 -7.40
C THR A 86 -1.68 -4.29 -8.79
N PHE A 87 -2.11 -3.31 -9.60
CA PHE A 87 -2.90 -3.58 -10.80
C PHE A 87 -2.13 -3.47 -12.12
N LYS A 88 -0.98 -2.79 -12.14
CA LYS A 88 -0.14 -2.65 -13.34
C LYS A 88 1.15 -3.47 -13.27
N THR A 89 1.80 -3.53 -12.08
CA THR A 89 3.09 -4.20 -11.91
C THR A 89 2.93 -5.66 -11.47
N GLY A 90 1.94 -5.93 -10.61
CA GLY A 90 1.70 -7.27 -10.06
C GLY A 90 1.15 -8.24 -11.09
N ASN A 91 1.77 -9.42 -11.20
CA ASN A 91 1.25 -10.57 -11.92
C ASN A 91 0.29 -11.38 -11.04
N GLY A 92 -0.59 -12.17 -11.63
CA GLY A 92 -1.63 -12.91 -10.90
C GLY A 92 -1.10 -13.86 -9.82
N ASN A 93 0.10 -14.40 -10.01
CA ASN A 93 0.74 -15.35 -9.10
C ASN A 93 1.71 -14.69 -8.09
N ASP A 94 1.91 -13.37 -8.16
CA ASP A 94 2.66 -12.64 -7.15
C ASP A 94 1.84 -12.57 -5.85
N TRP A 95 2.52 -12.41 -4.72
CA TRP A 95 1.88 -12.26 -3.43
C TRP A 95 1.74 -10.78 -3.06
N TRP A 96 0.55 -10.43 -2.59
CA TRP A 96 0.21 -9.10 -2.12
C TRP A 96 0.00 -9.12 -0.61
N PHE A 97 0.55 -8.13 0.10
CA PHE A 97 0.49 -8.01 1.56
C PHE A 97 -0.02 -6.63 1.94
N HIS A 98 -0.74 -6.57 3.06
CA HIS A 98 -1.20 -5.32 3.66
C HIS A 98 -1.46 -5.49 5.15
N ALA A 99 -1.16 -4.46 5.96
CA ALA A 99 -1.49 -4.44 7.38
C ALA A 99 -3.01 -4.51 7.58
N LYS A 100 -3.44 -5.44 8.41
CA LYS A 100 -4.86 -5.76 8.58
C LYS A 100 -5.61 -4.64 9.29
N GLN A 101 -6.73 -4.22 8.71
CA GLN A 101 -7.67 -3.24 9.27
C GLN A 101 -7.03 -1.89 9.68
N MET A 102 -5.95 -1.51 9.07
CA MET A 102 -5.31 -0.21 9.30
C MET A 102 -4.71 0.36 8.00
N PRO A 103 -4.50 1.68 7.91
CA PRO A 103 -3.81 2.28 6.78
C PRO A 103 -2.36 1.76 6.66
N GLY A 104 -1.94 1.49 5.43
CA GLY A 104 -0.61 0.98 5.15
C GLY A 104 -0.30 0.94 3.65
N SER A 105 0.94 0.61 3.35
CA SER A 105 1.40 0.39 1.99
C SER A 105 0.95 -0.96 1.45
N HIS A 106 0.67 -1.01 0.15
CA HIS A 106 0.62 -2.30 -0.55
C HIS A 106 2.05 -2.80 -0.75
N VAL A 107 2.26 -4.05 -0.41
CA VAL A 107 3.54 -4.73 -0.61
C VAL A 107 3.34 -5.85 -1.62
N LEU A 108 4.17 -5.89 -2.64
CA LEU A 108 4.12 -6.87 -3.71
C LEU A 108 5.40 -7.69 -3.73
N LEU A 109 5.28 -8.98 -3.49
CA LEU A 109 6.36 -9.95 -3.61
C LEU A 109 6.31 -10.60 -4.98
N LYS A 110 7.37 -10.39 -5.78
CA LYS A 110 7.52 -10.99 -7.11
C LYS A 110 7.99 -12.43 -6.99
N THR A 111 7.18 -13.35 -7.49
CA THR A 111 7.55 -14.78 -7.43
C THR A 111 8.30 -15.26 -8.66
N ASP A 112 8.05 -14.65 -9.81
CA ASP A 112 8.60 -15.07 -11.12
C ASP A 112 8.43 -16.58 -11.40
N GLY A 113 7.33 -17.14 -10.86
CA GLY A 113 7.01 -18.56 -10.99
C GLY A 113 7.81 -19.50 -10.10
N LYS A 114 8.60 -18.96 -9.17
CA LYS A 114 9.37 -19.75 -8.21
C LYS A 114 8.58 -20.00 -6.93
N GLU A 115 8.90 -21.08 -6.25
CA GLU A 115 8.41 -21.33 -4.88
C GLU A 115 9.08 -20.35 -3.92
N VAL A 116 8.28 -19.73 -3.06
CA VAL A 116 8.73 -18.69 -2.14
C VAL A 116 8.95 -19.31 -0.76
N PRO A 117 10.16 -19.18 -0.18
CA PRO A 117 10.43 -19.64 1.18
C PRO A 117 9.66 -18.86 2.25
N ASP A 118 9.34 -19.52 3.37
CA ASP A 118 8.62 -18.91 4.50
C ASP A 118 9.28 -17.62 5.00
N ARG A 119 10.62 -17.61 5.08
CA ARG A 119 11.39 -16.42 5.47
C ARG A 119 11.10 -15.20 4.58
N THR A 120 10.99 -15.40 3.27
CA THR A 120 10.65 -14.33 2.34
C THR A 120 9.22 -13.81 2.57
N PHE A 121 8.27 -14.68 2.95
CA PHE A 121 6.93 -14.24 3.38
C PHE A 121 6.99 -13.41 4.65
N GLU A 122 7.76 -13.80 5.65
CA GLU A 122 7.96 -13.05 6.89
C GLU A 122 8.57 -11.68 6.62
N GLU A 123 9.59 -11.60 5.77
CA GLU A 123 10.23 -10.33 5.37
C GLU A 123 9.24 -9.40 4.63
N ALA A 124 8.45 -9.93 3.70
CA ALA A 124 7.43 -9.13 3.00
C ALA A 124 6.32 -8.64 3.95
N ALA A 125 5.92 -9.48 4.91
CA ALA A 125 4.96 -9.10 5.94
C ALA A 125 5.53 -8.04 6.89
N SER A 126 6.80 -8.13 7.29
CA SER A 126 7.49 -7.13 8.10
C SER A 126 7.55 -5.77 7.38
N LEU A 127 7.78 -5.75 6.07
CA LEU A 127 7.68 -4.52 5.28
C LEU A 127 6.26 -3.94 5.30
N ALA A 128 5.21 -4.76 5.17
CA ALA A 128 3.83 -4.29 5.25
C ALA A 128 3.49 -3.74 6.65
N ALA A 129 3.99 -4.37 7.70
CA ALA A 129 3.85 -3.93 9.08
C ALA A 129 4.55 -2.58 9.32
N TYR A 130 5.81 -2.46 8.89
CA TYR A 130 6.62 -1.25 9.06
C TYR A 130 6.04 -0.05 8.30
N TYR A 131 5.59 -0.24 7.05
CA TYR A 131 5.00 0.83 6.22
C TYR A 131 3.50 1.00 6.44
N SER A 132 3.02 0.79 7.67
CA SER A 132 1.64 0.99 8.10
C SER A 132 1.54 1.92 9.31
N LYS A 133 0.31 2.28 9.67
CA LYS A 133 0.00 3.00 10.92
C LYS A 133 0.48 2.23 12.17
N GLY A 134 0.70 0.92 12.04
CA GLY A 134 1.17 0.04 13.13
C GLY A 134 2.68 0.02 13.36
N ARG A 135 3.48 0.84 12.65
CA ARG A 135 4.95 0.82 12.68
C ARG A 135 5.59 0.94 14.07
N GLU A 136 4.93 1.64 14.99
CA GLU A 136 5.40 1.82 16.37
C GLU A 136 5.01 0.64 17.29
N GLN A 137 4.25 -0.32 16.80
CA GLN A 137 3.90 -1.54 17.50
C GLN A 137 5.02 -2.58 17.32
N GLU A 138 5.24 -3.41 18.32
CA GLU A 138 6.20 -4.50 18.22
C GLU A 138 5.76 -5.52 17.15
N LYS A 139 4.45 -5.78 17.09
CA LYS A 139 3.85 -6.75 16.17
C LYS A 139 2.58 -6.22 15.53
N VAL A 140 2.42 -6.50 14.26
CA VAL A 140 1.25 -6.11 13.45
C VAL A 140 0.69 -7.33 12.72
N GLU A 141 -0.63 -7.49 12.74
CA GLU A 141 -1.29 -8.51 11.91
C GLU A 141 -1.32 -8.06 10.46
N VAL A 142 -0.84 -8.90 9.56
CA VAL A 142 -0.72 -8.65 8.12
C VAL A 142 -1.51 -9.69 7.36
N ASP A 143 -2.40 -9.22 6.48
CA ASP A 143 -3.10 -10.08 5.52
C ASP A 143 -2.26 -10.24 4.25
N TYR A 144 -2.27 -11.45 3.68
CA TYR A 144 -1.62 -11.72 2.40
C TYR A 144 -2.45 -12.65 1.54
N VAL A 145 -2.42 -12.38 0.24
CA VAL A 145 -3.19 -13.12 -0.76
C VAL A 145 -2.43 -13.16 -2.09
N LEU A 146 -2.78 -14.08 -2.97
CA LEU A 146 -2.35 -13.99 -4.36
C LEU A 146 -2.94 -12.71 -4.99
N LYS A 147 -2.13 -11.99 -5.76
CA LYS A 147 -2.55 -10.72 -6.39
C LYS A 147 -3.83 -10.86 -7.21
N LYS A 148 -4.05 -12.00 -7.87
CA LYS A 148 -5.27 -12.25 -8.64
C LYS A 148 -6.58 -12.15 -7.83
N GLU A 149 -6.51 -12.35 -6.51
CA GLU A 149 -7.66 -12.28 -5.60
C GLU A 149 -7.96 -10.83 -5.15
N VAL A 150 -7.02 -9.89 -5.38
CA VAL A 150 -7.19 -8.48 -5.06
C VAL A 150 -7.94 -7.77 -6.18
N LYS A 151 -9.02 -7.07 -5.84
CA LYS A 151 -9.89 -6.40 -6.80
C LYS A 151 -10.10 -4.93 -6.44
N LYS A 152 -10.26 -4.10 -7.45
CA LYS A 152 -10.62 -2.70 -7.33
C LYS A 152 -12.13 -2.55 -7.54
N PRO A 153 -12.93 -2.16 -6.53
CA PRO A 153 -14.32 -1.82 -6.74
C PRO A 153 -14.48 -0.62 -7.69
N ALA A 154 -15.53 -0.62 -8.48
CA ALA A 154 -15.83 0.51 -9.36
C ALA A 154 -16.05 1.80 -8.55
N GLY A 155 -15.39 2.89 -8.92
CA GLY A 155 -15.49 4.18 -8.24
C GLY A 155 -14.75 4.27 -6.90
N ALA A 156 -14.02 3.24 -6.50
CA ALA A 156 -13.24 3.28 -5.26
C ALA A 156 -12.08 4.29 -5.36
N LYS A 157 -11.80 4.97 -4.24
CA LYS A 157 -10.66 5.90 -4.10
C LYS A 157 -9.32 5.17 -4.34
N PRO A 158 -8.25 5.90 -4.69
CA PRO A 158 -6.91 5.33 -4.80
C PRO A 158 -6.52 4.56 -3.52
N GLY A 159 -5.83 3.45 -3.68
CA GLY A 159 -5.40 2.59 -2.58
C GLY A 159 -6.47 1.67 -1.99
N PHE A 160 -7.75 1.91 -2.27
CA PHE A 160 -8.81 1.04 -1.76
C PHE A 160 -8.98 -0.22 -2.63
N VAL A 161 -8.91 -1.38 -2.00
CA VAL A 161 -9.06 -2.69 -2.63
C VAL A 161 -9.93 -3.61 -1.78
N VAL A 162 -10.44 -4.68 -2.38
CA VAL A 162 -11.15 -5.74 -1.69
C VAL A 162 -10.56 -7.10 -2.05
N TYR A 163 -10.57 -7.99 -1.08
CA TYR A 163 -10.26 -9.41 -1.23
C TYR A 163 -11.15 -10.20 -0.26
N TYR A 164 -11.47 -11.43 -0.60
CA TYR A 164 -12.45 -12.23 0.17
C TYR A 164 -11.83 -13.45 0.84
N THR A 165 -10.75 -13.95 0.26
CA THR A 165 -10.01 -15.09 0.81
C THR A 165 -8.58 -14.63 1.04
N ASN A 166 -8.14 -14.68 2.29
CA ASN A 166 -6.79 -14.26 2.66
C ASN A 166 -6.21 -15.20 3.71
N TYR A 167 -4.90 -15.17 3.79
CA TYR A 167 -4.13 -15.65 4.92
C TYR A 167 -3.73 -14.46 5.77
N SER A 168 -3.47 -14.70 7.05
CA SER A 168 -2.98 -13.66 7.97
C SER A 168 -1.79 -14.19 8.74
N MET A 169 -0.83 -13.34 9.03
CA MET A 169 0.27 -13.62 9.92
C MET A 169 0.56 -12.43 10.82
N VAL A 170 1.22 -12.68 11.93
CA VAL A 170 1.72 -11.63 12.82
C VAL A 170 3.18 -11.37 12.44
N ALA A 171 3.48 -10.15 12.05
CA ALA A 171 4.81 -9.73 11.59
C ALA A 171 5.43 -8.71 12.56
N ASP A 172 6.74 -8.78 12.71
CA ASP A 172 7.51 -7.76 13.42
C ASP A 172 7.67 -6.52 12.53
N THR A 173 7.86 -5.36 13.15
CA THR A 173 8.09 -4.10 12.45
C THR A 173 9.58 -3.79 12.24
N ASP A 174 10.49 -4.68 12.61
CA ASP A 174 11.93 -4.53 12.36
C ASP A 174 12.30 -5.01 10.95
N ILE A 175 12.80 -4.08 10.13
CA ILE A 175 13.17 -4.33 8.73
C ILE A 175 14.67 -4.12 8.46
N LYS A 176 15.51 -4.00 9.50
CA LYS A 176 16.93 -3.63 9.37
C LYS A 176 17.74 -4.59 8.52
N ASP A 177 17.37 -5.87 8.53
CA ASP A 177 18.06 -6.92 7.79
C ASP A 177 17.57 -7.07 6.34
N ILE A 178 16.52 -6.34 5.94
CA ILE A 178 15.96 -6.41 4.60
C ILE A 178 16.62 -5.35 3.72
N LYS A 179 17.32 -5.79 2.68
CA LYS A 179 18.11 -4.91 1.82
C LYS A 179 17.22 -4.05 0.93
N GLN A 180 17.29 -2.73 1.08
CA GLN A 180 16.71 -1.76 0.14
C GLN A 180 17.71 -1.46 -0.98
N LEU A 181 17.21 -1.40 -2.25
CA LEU A 181 17.97 -1.05 -3.45
C LEU A 181 17.80 0.41 -3.87
#